data_f72a87940e83c88bb8c888639291499b
#
_entry.id   f72a87940e83c88bb8c888639291499b
#
_cell.length_a   1.000
_cell.length_b   1.000
_cell.length_c   1.000
_cell.angle_alpha   90.00
_cell.angle_beta   90.00
_cell.angle_gamma   90.00
#
_symmetry.space_group_name_H-M   'P 1'
#
loop_
_entity.id
_entity.type
_entity.pdbx_description
1 polymer ?
#
loop_
_entity_poly.entity_id
_entity_poly.type
_entity_poly.pdbx_seq_one_letter_code
_entity_poly.pdbx_strand_id
1 'polypeptide(L)'
;MIYQRSSALFEEAYQYIPGGVNSPVRAFKSVGGVPIFMKSAKGAYLTDADDRTYVDYINSWGPAILGHTHPEVLEAVKLQAEKGFSFGAPTELETEIAKFIVENVPNIDQIRMVSSGTEACMSAIRLARGYTGREKIIKFEGCYHGHSDSFLIKAGSGAATFGNPNSPGVTSGTAKDTLLAKYNDIEQVEDLFRHNQGEIAAIIVEPVAGNMGCVLPENNFLQNLRKVCDENGALLIFDEVMTGFRLAFGGAQELFNVKADIVTYGKVIG
;
A
#
# COMPACT_ATOMS: atom_id res chain seq x y z
N MET A 1 14.19 30.51 1.12
CA MET A 1 14.69 30.14 2.47
C MET A 1 15.91 29.24 2.28
N ILE A 2 17.01 29.47 2.98
CA ILE A 2 18.19 28.62 2.86
C ILE A 2 18.10 27.57 3.97
N TYR A 3 17.95 26.30 3.59
CA TYR A 3 18.00 25.15 4.49
C TYR A 3 19.44 24.66 4.61
N GLN A 4 20.25 25.37 5.41
CA GLN A 4 21.71 25.14 5.45
C GLN A 4 22.07 23.73 5.94
N ARG A 5 21.46 23.31 7.06
CA ARG A 5 21.73 22.00 7.63
C ARG A 5 21.18 20.88 6.78
N SER A 6 19.93 21.03 6.28
CA SER A 6 19.32 20.04 5.40
C SER A 6 20.11 19.89 4.09
N SER A 7 20.63 20.99 3.52
CA SER A 7 21.48 20.94 2.32
C SER A 7 22.76 20.16 2.55
N ALA A 8 23.47 20.43 3.64
CA ALA A 8 24.69 19.71 3.98
C ALA A 8 24.41 18.20 4.23
N LEU A 9 23.34 17.87 4.94
CA LEU A 9 22.93 16.49 5.18
C LEU A 9 22.55 15.77 3.88
N PHE A 10 21.92 16.45 2.94
CA PHE A 10 21.56 15.85 1.65
C PHE A 10 22.81 15.60 0.77
N GLU A 11 23.76 16.54 0.74
CA GLU A 11 25.04 16.36 0.05
C GLU A 11 25.82 15.18 0.63
N GLU A 12 25.87 15.05 1.95
CA GLU A 12 26.49 13.92 2.64
C GLU A 12 25.76 12.61 2.32
N ALA A 13 24.42 12.58 2.46
CA ALA A 13 23.60 11.40 2.18
C ALA A 13 23.76 10.90 0.75
N TYR A 14 23.95 11.81 -0.21
CA TYR A 14 24.12 11.46 -1.62
C TYR A 14 25.39 10.64 -1.89
N GLN A 15 26.38 10.72 -1.01
CA GLN A 15 27.62 9.92 -1.12
C GLN A 15 27.41 8.46 -0.70
N TYR A 16 26.43 8.18 0.16
CA TYR A 16 26.22 6.87 0.78
C TYR A 16 24.89 6.20 0.39
N ILE A 17 23.90 6.99 -0.04
CA ILE A 17 22.56 6.51 -0.36
C ILE A 17 22.23 6.85 -1.81
N PRO A 18 21.84 5.89 -2.65
CA PRO A 18 21.47 6.16 -4.04
C PRO A 18 20.39 7.25 -4.14
N GLY A 19 20.73 8.39 -4.77
CA GLY A 19 19.84 9.55 -4.85
C GLY A 19 19.67 10.34 -3.55
N GLY A 20 20.47 10.06 -2.51
CA GLY A 20 20.48 10.77 -1.23
C GLY A 20 19.31 10.47 -0.30
N VAL A 21 18.43 9.54 -0.67
CA VAL A 21 17.20 9.20 0.08
C VAL A 21 16.85 7.72 -0.05
N ASN A 22 16.21 7.14 0.98
CA ASN A 22 15.77 5.75 0.96
C ASN A 22 14.40 5.54 0.25
N SER A 23 13.78 6.62 -0.23
CA SER A 23 12.59 6.55 -1.06
C SER A 23 12.63 7.66 -2.12
N PRO A 24 12.49 7.33 -3.43
CA PRO A 24 12.67 8.30 -4.53
C PRO A 24 11.77 9.54 -4.42
N VAL A 25 10.56 9.41 -3.86
CA VAL A 25 9.63 10.53 -3.68
C VAL A 25 10.16 11.59 -2.70
N ARG A 26 11.06 11.21 -1.80
CA ARG A 26 11.65 12.13 -0.81
C ARG A 26 12.78 12.99 -1.39
N ALA A 27 13.26 12.71 -2.60
CA ALA A 27 14.35 13.45 -3.25
C ALA A 27 13.92 14.80 -3.84
N PHE A 28 12.66 15.20 -3.73
CA PHE A 28 12.08 16.45 -4.26
C PHE A 28 12.25 16.64 -5.78
N LYS A 29 12.58 15.58 -6.54
CA LYS A 29 12.83 15.67 -7.99
C LYS A 29 11.65 16.25 -8.78
N SER A 30 10.42 15.96 -8.35
CA SER A 30 9.19 16.44 -9.01
C SER A 30 8.76 17.84 -8.60
N VAL A 31 9.24 18.34 -7.45
CA VAL A 31 8.84 19.66 -6.91
C VAL A 31 10.00 20.65 -6.87
N GLY A 32 11.24 20.18 -7.05
CA GLY A 32 12.45 20.97 -6.99
C GLY A 32 12.85 21.35 -5.57
N GLY A 33 14.08 21.91 -5.44
CA GLY A 33 14.65 22.30 -4.17
C GLY A 33 15.45 21.15 -3.49
N VAL A 34 15.76 21.34 -2.22
CA VAL A 34 16.53 20.40 -1.39
C VAL A 34 15.57 19.72 -0.41
N PRO A 35 15.65 18.39 -0.24
CA PRO A 35 14.88 17.68 0.76
C PRO A 35 15.11 18.23 2.17
N ILE A 36 14.04 18.41 2.91
CA ILE A 36 14.09 18.89 4.29
C ILE A 36 14.32 17.69 5.21
N PHE A 37 15.40 17.72 6.00
CA PHE A 37 15.73 16.66 6.94
C PHE A 37 15.02 16.93 8.29
N MET A 38 14.14 16.04 8.69
CA MET A 38 13.43 16.12 9.97
C MET A 38 14.26 15.52 11.10
N LYS A 39 14.28 16.18 12.27
CA LYS A 39 14.99 15.69 13.47
C LYS A 39 14.07 15.23 14.58
N SER A 40 12.83 15.73 14.63
CA SER A 40 11.85 15.34 15.65
C SER A 40 10.42 15.62 15.18
N ALA A 41 9.46 14.95 15.86
CA ALA A 41 8.05 15.15 15.62
C ALA A 41 7.27 14.98 16.91
N LYS A 42 6.21 15.77 17.11
CA LYS A 42 5.30 15.65 18.28
C LYS A 42 3.91 16.17 17.93
N GLY A 43 2.88 15.38 18.24
CA GLY A 43 1.50 15.71 17.88
C GLY A 43 1.37 16.00 16.39
N ALA A 44 0.90 17.17 16.02
CA ALA A 44 0.73 17.62 14.65
C ALA A 44 1.96 18.36 14.07
N TYR A 45 3.11 18.34 14.72
CA TYR A 45 4.24 19.18 14.36
C TYR A 45 5.48 18.35 14.03
N LEU A 46 6.20 18.79 12.99
CA LEU A 46 7.54 18.32 12.61
C LEU A 46 8.55 19.43 12.88
N THR A 47 9.75 19.05 13.34
CA THR A 47 10.88 19.98 13.45
C THR A 47 12.03 19.50 12.58
N ASP A 48 12.54 20.38 11.72
CA ASP A 48 13.65 20.07 10.81
C ASP A 48 15.03 20.21 11.47
N ALA A 49 16.06 19.84 10.72
CA ALA A 49 17.45 19.94 11.14
C ALA A 49 17.94 21.39 11.30
N ASP A 50 17.23 22.35 10.76
CA ASP A 50 17.48 23.80 10.86
C ASP A 50 16.62 24.46 11.97
N ASP A 51 16.01 23.67 12.87
CA ASP A 51 15.17 24.12 14.00
C ASP A 51 13.86 24.82 13.64
N ARG A 52 13.34 24.57 12.43
CA ARG A 52 12.06 25.11 12.00
C ARG A 52 10.96 24.12 12.27
N THR A 53 9.79 24.64 12.64
CA THR A 53 8.62 23.82 12.93
C THR A 53 7.58 23.96 11.83
N TYR A 54 6.97 22.84 11.46
CA TYR A 54 5.94 22.72 10.44
C TYR A 54 4.72 22.01 11.00
N VAL A 55 3.53 22.39 10.54
CA VAL A 55 2.34 21.58 10.73
C VAL A 55 2.39 20.43 9.72
N ASP A 56 2.26 19.19 10.21
CA ASP A 56 2.32 17.99 9.37
C ASP A 56 0.98 17.69 8.73
N TYR A 57 0.82 18.05 7.45
CA TYR A 57 -0.31 17.65 6.61
C TYR A 57 -0.05 16.35 5.81
N ILE A 58 1.14 15.76 5.94
CA ILE A 58 1.52 14.51 5.26
C ILE A 58 1.14 13.28 6.12
N ASN A 59 1.16 13.45 7.44
CA ASN A 59 0.80 12.41 8.40
C ASN A 59 1.62 11.12 8.22
N SER A 60 2.94 11.28 8.00
CA SER A 60 3.89 10.18 7.68
C SER A 60 3.44 9.27 6.53
N TRP A 61 2.74 9.81 5.54
CA TRP A 61 2.12 9.07 4.43
C TRP A 61 0.99 8.14 4.89
N GLY A 62 0.33 8.51 5.99
CA GLY A 62 -0.92 7.89 6.44
C GLY A 62 -0.93 7.25 7.83
N PRO A 63 0.17 6.73 8.41
CA PRO A 63 0.09 5.97 9.68
C PRO A 63 -0.26 6.81 10.91
N ALA A 64 0.17 8.07 11.00
CA ALA A 64 0.16 8.83 12.24
C ALA A 64 -1.21 9.50 12.57
N ILE A 65 -2.32 8.75 12.54
CA ILE A 65 -3.67 9.30 12.80
C ILE A 65 -3.82 9.84 14.23
N LEU A 66 -3.03 9.34 15.18
CA LEU A 66 -2.97 9.83 16.56
C LEU A 66 -1.97 10.97 16.74
N GLY A 67 -1.34 11.42 15.64
CA GLY A 67 -0.20 12.32 15.67
C GLY A 67 1.10 11.61 16.05
N HIS A 68 2.19 12.38 16.02
CA HIS A 68 3.53 11.87 16.34
C HIS A 68 3.72 11.69 17.84
N THR A 69 4.45 10.65 18.21
CA THR A 69 4.84 10.35 19.61
C THR A 69 3.66 10.38 20.58
N HIS A 70 2.53 9.73 20.22
CA HIS A 70 1.40 9.61 21.14
C HIS A 70 1.86 8.98 22.46
N PRO A 71 1.53 9.57 23.63
CA PRO A 71 2.12 9.18 24.91
C PRO A 71 1.94 7.69 25.25
N GLU A 72 0.74 7.15 25.07
CA GLU A 72 0.45 5.74 25.38
C GLU A 72 1.19 4.79 24.44
N VAL A 73 1.25 5.11 23.13
CA VAL A 73 2.00 4.31 22.14
C VAL A 73 3.49 4.33 22.45
N LEU A 74 4.03 5.53 22.76
CA LEU A 74 5.44 5.68 23.12
C LEU A 74 5.80 4.86 24.36
N GLU A 75 4.95 4.86 25.39
CA GLU A 75 5.20 4.11 26.60
C GLU A 75 5.12 2.60 26.38
N ALA A 76 4.13 2.13 25.61
CA ALA A 76 4.02 0.73 25.24
C ALA A 76 5.27 0.24 24.48
N VAL A 77 5.79 1.04 23.55
CA VAL A 77 7.03 0.73 22.80
C VAL A 77 8.24 0.65 23.74
N LYS A 78 8.38 1.58 24.70
CA LYS A 78 9.48 1.55 25.69
C LYS A 78 9.44 0.29 26.54
N LEU A 79 8.26 -0.06 27.07
CA LEU A 79 8.08 -1.27 27.87
C LEU A 79 8.38 -2.54 27.07
N GLN A 80 8.00 -2.59 25.81
CA GLN A 80 8.33 -3.71 24.94
C GLN A 80 9.83 -3.77 24.60
N ALA A 81 10.49 -2.62 24.44
CA ALA A 81 11.93 -2.54 24.17
C ALA A 81 12.75 -3.23 25.29
N GLU A 82 12.32 -3.11 26.56
CA GLU A 82 12.96 -3.78 27.71
C GLU A 82 12.88 -5.31 27.61
N LYS A 83 11.89 -5.87 26.88
CA LYS A 83 11.70 -7.30 26.66
C LYS A 83 12.33 -7.81 25.37
N GLY A 84 12.69 -6.90 24.45
CA GLY A 84 13.21 -7.20 23.13
C GLY A 84 12.16 -7.12 22.02
N PHE A 85 12.63 -7.03 20.77
CA PHE A 85 11.80 -6.88 19.57
C PHE A 85 11.82 -8.09 18.63
N SER A 86 12.80 -8.99 18.76
CA SER A 86 12.97 -10.11 17.83
C SER A 86 13.49 -11.35 18.55
N PHE A 87 12.72 -12.44 18.48
CA PHE A 87 13.01 -13.65 19.22
C PHE A 87 13.28 -14.85 18.30
N GLY A 88 13.01 -14.77 16.99
CA GLY A 88 13.05 -15.91 16.09
C GLY A 88 12.06 -17.02 16.46
N ALA A 89 11.02 -16.70 17.21
CA ALA A 89 9.99 -17.59 17.73
C ALA A 89 8.64 -16.87 17.81
N PRO A 90 7.50 -17.60 17.82
CA PRO A 90 6.18 -16.99 18.00
C PRO A 90 6.08 -16.22 19.33
N THR A 91 5.26 -15.17 19.32
CA THR A 91 5.01 -14.35 20.51
C THR A 91 3.52 -14.29 20.86
N GLU A 92 3.22 -14.01 22.12
CA GLU A 92 1.84 -13.81 22.59
C GLU A 92 1.19 -12.61 21.89
N LEU A 93 1.92 -11.51 21.71
CA LEU A 93 1.44 -10.30 21.05
C LEU A 93 0.97 -10.53 19.61
N GLU A 94 1.63 -11.43 18.86
CA GLU A 94 1.17 -11.80 17.51
C GLU A 94 -0.20 -12.45 17.55
N THR A 95 -0.44 -13.31 18.52
CA THR A 95 -1.74 -13.99 18.72
C THR A 95 -2.81 -13.00 19.19
N GLU A 96 -2.48 -12.09 20.10
CA GLU A 96 -3.40 -11.07 20.62
C GLU A 96 -3.87 -10.14 19.51
N ILE A 97 -2.97 -9.60 18.70
CA ILE A 97 -3.34 -8.70 17.60
C ILE A 97 -4.12 -9.43 16.50
N ALA A 98 -3.75 -10.68 16.19
CA ALA A 98 -4.49 -11.49 15.22
C ALA A 98 -5.92 -11.75 15.70
N LYS A 99 -6.10 -12.15 16.96
CA LYS A 99 -7.40 -12.33 17.58
C LYS A 99 -8.23 -11.05 17.58
N PHE A 100 -7.62 -9.92 17.98
CA PHE A 100 -8.28 -8.62 17.98
C PHE A 100 -8.84 -8.24 16.60
N ILE A 101 -8.05 -8.46 15.54
CA ILE A 101 -8.48 -8.14 14.17
C ILE A 101 -9.62 -9.07 13.73
N VAL A 102 -9.46 -10.39 13.92
CA VAL A 102 -10.47 -11.38 13.51
C VAL A 102 -11.81 -11.19 14.23
N GLU A 103 -11.78 -10.86 15.53
CA GLU A 103 -13.00 -10.66 16.31
C GLU A 103 -13.72 -9.33 16.05
N ASN A 104 -13.01 -8.31 15.55
CA ASN A 104 -13.54 -6.94 15.46
C ASN A 104 -13.63 -6.38 14.04
N VAL A 105 -12.88 -6.91 13.08
CA VAL A 105 -12.93 -6.46 11.68
C VAL A 105 -13.81 -7.39 10.87
N PRO A 106 -14.83 -6.87 10.16
CA PRO A 106 -15.72 -7.72 9.36
C PRO A 106 -15.00 -8.53 8.29
N ASN A 107 -15.44 -9.78 8.08
CA ASN A 107 -14.98 -10.64 6.99
C ASN A 107 -13.48 -10.98 7.01
N ILE A 108 -12.88 -11.08 8.21
CA ILE A 108 -11.51 -11.55 8.40
C ILE A 108 -11.56 -12.83 9.24
N ASP A 109 -11.17 -13.96 8.64
CA ASP A 109 -11.15 -15.27 9.32
C ASP A 109 -9.77 -15.60 9.90
N GLN A 110 -8.71 -15.19 9.18
CA GLN A 110 -7.31 -15.44 9.57
C GLN A 110 -6.43 -14.29 9.11
N ILE A 111 -5.33 -14.07 9.81
CA ILE A 111 -4.35 -13.04 9.48
C ILE A 111 -2.92 -13.58 9.53
N ARG A 112 -2.07 -13.06 8.65
CA ARG A 112 -0.63 -13.28 8.65
C ARG A 112 0.10 -11.96 8.67
N MET A 113 1.03 -11.81 9.61
CA MET A 113 1.90 -10.64 9.70
C MET A 113 3.05 -10.72 8.71
N VAL A 114 3.43 -9.57 8.16
CA VAL A 114 4.59 -9.35 7.30
C VAL A 114 5.21 -7.99 7.65
N SER A 115 6.39 -7.67 7.11
CA SER A 115 7.13 -6.47 7.53
C SER A 115 6.78 -5.20 6.77
N SER A 116 6.01 -5.27 5.70
CA SER A 116 5.64 -4.10 4.88
C SER A 116 4.37 -4.32 4.07
N GLY A 117 3.73 -3.23 3.63
CA GLY A 117 2.61 -3.29 2.69
C GLY A 117 3.00 -3.92 1.33
N THR A 118 4.25 -3.75 0.90
CA THR A 118 4.77 -4.45 -0.30
C THR A 118 4.75 -5.96 -0.12
N GLU A 119 5.21 -6.46 1.02
CA GLU A 119 5.20 -7.89 1.33
C GLU A 119 3.78 -8.42 1.49
N ALA A 120 2.88 -7.63 2.09
CA ALA A 120 1.47 -7.98 2.21
C ALA A 120 0.82 -8.17 0.83
N CYS A 121 0.92 -7.18 -0.06
CA CYS A 121 0.36 -7.25 -1.41
C CYS A 121 1.03 -8.33 -2.26
N MET A 122 2.36 -8.49 -2.19
CA MET A 122 3.09 -9.57 -2.86
C MET A 122 2.63 -10.95 -2.39
N SER A 123 2.40 -11.12 -1.10
CA SER A 123 1.91 -12.39 -0.53
C SER A 123 0.46 -12.64 -0.92
N ALA A 124 -0.38 -11.60 -0.95
CA ALA A 124 -1.78 -11.69 -1.36
C ALA A 124 -1.94 -12.20 -2.81
N ILE A 125 -1.20 -11.62 -3.76
CA ILE A 125 -1.26 -12.10 -5.16
C ILE A 125 -0.67 -13.50 -5.32
N ARG A 126 0.37 -13.85 -4.55
CA ARG A 126 0.92 -15.21 -4.57
C ARG A 126 -0.09 -16.21 -4.03
N LEU A 127 -0.79 -15.88 -2.95
CA LEU A 127 -1.87 -16.70 -2.40
C LEU A 127 -3.00 -16.88 -3.40
N ALA A 128 -3.44 -15.79 -4.04
CA ALA A 128 -4.49 -15.82 -5.07
C ALA A 128 -4.12 -16.71 -6.26
N ARG A 129 -2.89 -16.60 -6.76
CA ARG A 129 -2.37 -17.46 -7.82
C ARG A 129 -2.33 -18.93 -7.39
N GLY A 130 -1.83 -19.20 -6.18
CA GLY A 130 -1.76 -20.57 -5.65
C GLY A 130 -3.14 -21.21 -5.44
N TYR A 131 -4.11 -20.43 -4.98
CA TYR A 131 -5.48 -20.89 -4.74
C TYR A 131 -6.25 -21.16 -6.05
N THR A 132 -6.13 -20.27 -7.02
CA THR A 132 -6.88 -20.37 -8.28
C THR A 132 -6.19 -21.23 -9.35
N GLY A 133 -4.88 -21.48 -9.21
CA GLY A 133 -4.06 -22.11 -10.25
C GLY A 133 -3.85 -21.24 -11.48
N ARG A 134 -4.11 -19.92 -11.40
CA ARG A 134 -4.03 -18.97 -12.51
C ARG A 134 -2.87 -17.99 -12.30
N GLU A 135 -2.37 -17.37 -13.36
CA GLU A 135 -1.15 -16.54 -13.32
C GLU A 135 -1.42 -15.04 -13.37
N LYS A 136 -2.43 -14.60 -14.13
CA LYS A 136 -2.65 -13.17 -14.37
C LYS A 136 -3.36 -12.47 -13.23
N ILE A 137 -3.04 -11.19 -13.03
CA ILE A 137 -3.75 -10.30 -12.12
C ILE A 137 -4.18 -9.03 -12.85
N ILE A 138 -5.26 -8.41 -12.39
CA ILE A 138 -5.64 -7.05 -12.79
C ILE A 138 -5.28 -6.10 -11.67
N LYS A 139 -4.62 -4.98 -12.00
CA LYS A 139 -4.46 -3.80 -11.14
C LYS A 139 -4.91 -2.54 -11.86
N PHE A 140 -5.04 -1.42 -11.13
CA PHE A 140 -5.51 -0.17 -11.71
C PHE A 140 -4.37 0.84 -11.89
N GLU A 141 -4.45 1.63 -12.97
CA GLU A 141 -3.55 2.74 -13.23
C GLU A 141 -3.64 3.75 -12.07
N GLY A 142 -2.50 4.25 -11.64
CA GLY A 142 -2.41 5.19 -10.52
C GLY A 142 -2.45 4.56 -9.12
N CYS A 143 -2.96 3.32 -8.97
CA CYS A 143 -2.90 2.60 -7.71
C CYS A 143 -1.48 2.09 -7.41
N TYR A 144 -1.11 2.14 -6.12
CA TYR A 144 0.20 1.71 -5.63
C TYR A 144 0.06 0.57 -4.62
N HIS A 145 0.71 -0.55 -4.91
CA HIS A 145 0.67 -1.77 -4.08
C HIS A 145 2.07 -2.21 -3.63
N GLY A 146 2.99 -1.26 -3.47
CA GLY A 146 4.37 -1.53 -3.15
C GLY A 146 5.24 -1.70 -4.39
N HIS A 147 6.47 -2.20 -4.20
CA HIS A 147 7.50 -2.24 -5.23
C HIS A 147 7.91 -3.66 -5.66
N SER A 148 7.04 -4.65 -5.49
CA SER A 148 7.28 -5.96 -6.12
C SER A 148 7.10 -5.84 -7.64
N ASP A 149 7.82 -6.64 -8.40
CA ASP A 149 7.88 -6.55 -9.87
C ASP A 149 6.51 -6.58 -10.52
N SER A 150 5.58 -7.40 -10.01
CA SER A 150 4.20 -7.49 -10.51
C SER A 150 3.42 -6.17 -10.42
N PHE A 151 3.84 -5.23 -9.57
CA PHE A 151 3.17 -3.94 -9.40
C PHE A 151 3.87 -2.77 -10.10
N LEU A 152 5.13 -2.96 -10.52
CA LEU A 152 5.92 -1.95 -11.24
C LEU A 152 5.63 -1.96 -12.74
N ILE A 153 4.35 -1.97 -13.08
CA ILE A 153 3.82 -2.03 -14.43
C ILE A 153 2.97 -0.79 -14.67
N LYS A 154 3.13 -0.18 -15.86
CA LYS A 154 2.35 0.97 -16.33
C LYS A 154 1.62 0.63 -17.63
N ALA A 155 0.59 1.39 -17.97
CA ALA A 155 -0.10 1.26 -19.24
C ALA A 155 0.85 1.37 -20.43
N GLY A 156 0.70 0.47 -21.42
CA GLY A 156 1.36 0.55 -22.70
C GLY A 156 0.66 1.53 -23.65
N SER A 157 1.37 2.00 -24.67
CA SER A 157 0.77 2.78 -25.75
C SER A 157 0.11 1.83 -26.76
N GLY A 158 -1.22 1.84 -26.85
CA GLY A 158 -2.00 1.09 -27.84
C GLY A 158 -3.11 0.22 -27.27
N ALA A 159 -3.89 -0.42 -28.14
CA ALA A 159 -5.03 -1.29 -27.79
C ALA A 159 -4.66 -2.60 -27.09
N ALA A 160 -3.37 -2.93 -26.97
CA ALA A 160 -2.89 -4.08 -26.22
C ALA A 160 -2.76 -3.69 -24.75
N THR A 161 -3.57 -4.28 -23.92
CA THR A 161 -3.65 -4.10 -22.47
C THR A 161 -2.48 -4.72 -21.70
N PHE A 162 -1.41 -5.12 -22.37
CA PHE A 162 -0.19 -5.60 -21.74
C PHE A 162 0.59 -4.42 -21.16
N GLY A 163 0.83 -4.44 -19.85
CA GLY A 163 1.61 -3.42 -19.17
C GLY A 163 3.08 -3.42 -19.61
N ASN A 164 3.66 -2.23 -19.69
CA ASN A 164 5.10 -2.07 -19.83
C ASN A 164 5.75 -1.94 -18.46
N PRO A 165 6.96 -2.49 -18.25
CA PRO A 165 7.70 -2.26 -17.02
C PRO A 165 7.85 -0.76 -16.70
N ASN A 166 7.54 -0.39 -15.46
CA ASN A 166 7.75 0.98 -14.95
C ASN A 166 9.17 1.16 -14.40
N SER A 167 9.91 0.06 -14.27
CA SER A 167 11.29 0.02 -13.79
C SER A 167 12.13 -0.84 -14.74
N PRO A 168 13.37 -0.41 -15.09
CA PRO A 168 14.24 -1.13 -16.02
C PRO A 168 14.58 -2.57 -15.62
N GLY A 169 14.48 -2.90 -14.32
CA GLY A 169 14.78 -4.24 -13.80
C GLY A 169 13.62 -5.24 -13.86
N VAL A 170 12.41 -4.80 -14.17
CA VAL A 170 11.26 -5.70 -14.29
C VAL A 170 11.30 -6.45 -15.62
N THR A 171 11.22 -7.78 -15.55
CA THR A 171 11.29 -8.63 -16.74
C THR A 171 9.99 -8.59 -17.53
N SER A 172 10.08 -8.81 -18.86
CA SER A 172 8.89 -8.93 -19.72
C SER A 172 7.99 -10.09 -19.32
N GLY A 173 8.56 -11.17 -18.78
CA GLY A 173 7.82 -12.32 -18.27
C GLY A 173 6.91 -11.95 -17.11
N THR A 174 7.39 -11.15 -16.15
CA THR A 174 6.55 -10.65 -15.04
C THR A 174 5.53 -9.64 -15.51
N ALA A 175 5.92 -8.75 -16.44
CA ALA A 175 5.03 -7.69 -16.93
C ALA A 175 3.80 -8.23 -17.67
N LYS A 176 3.93 -9.31 -18.45
CA LYS A 176 2.82 -9.91 -19.21
C LYS A 176 1.69 -10.48 -18.35
N ASP A 177 1.99 -10.84 -17.09
CA ASP A 177 1.03 -11.44 -16.16
C ASP A 177 0.29 -10.39 -15.31
N THR A 178 0.55 -9.09 -15.56
CA THR A 178 -0.15 -7.98 -14.92
C THR A 178 -0.92 -7.16 -15.95
N LEU A 179 -2.23 -7.28 -15.90
CA LEU A 179 -3.16 -6.54 -16.73
C LEU A 179 -3.51 -5.21 -16.04
N LEU A 180 -3.69 -4.16 -16.84
CA LEU A 180 -4.00 -2.83 -16.35
C LEU A 180 -5.39 -2.39 -16.80
N ALA A 181 -6.16 -1.84 -15.88
CA ALA A 181 -7.41 -1.17 -16.12
C ALA A 181 -7.38 0.26 -15.57
N LYS A 182 -8.25 1.12 -16.07
CA LYS A 182 -8.49 2.44 -15.49
C LYS A 182 -9.37 2.28 -14.24
N TYR A 183 -9.08 3.06 -13.24
CA TYR A 183 -9.94 3.12 -12.05
C TYR A 183 -11.30 3.70 -12.42
N ASN A 184 -12.38 3.13 -11.86
CA ASN A 184 -13.78 3.46 -12.20
C ASN A 184 -14.25 3.06 -13.61
N ASP A 185 -13.49 2.23 -14.35
CA ASP A 185 -13.85 1.72 -15.67
C ASP A 185 -14.15 0.22 -15.60
N ILE A 186 -15.40 -0.12 -15.28
CA ILE A 186 -15.80 -1.53 -15.14
C ILE A 186 -15.88 -2.24 -16.50
N GLU A 187 -16.22 -1.53 -17.57
CA GLU A 187 -16.29 -2.10 -18.91
C GLU A 187 -14.93 -2.63 -19.37
N GLN A 188 -13.86 -1.88 -19.08
CA GLN A 188 -12.50 -2.32 -19.35
C GLN A 188 -12.12 -3.57 -18.54
N VAL A 189 -12.55 -3.67 -17.28
CA VAL A 189 -12.32 -4.88 -16.46
C VAL A 189 -13.02 -6.09 -17.05
N GLU A 190 -14.27 -5.95 -17.47
CA GLU A 190 -15.03 -7.03 -18.12
C GLU A 190 -14.39 -7.44 -19.46
N ASP A 191 -13.88 -6.48 -20.24
CA ASP A 191 -13.13 -6.75 -21.47
C ASP A 191 -11.86 -7.56 -21.19
N LEU A 192 -11.13 -7.25 -20.12
CA LEU A 192 -9.95 -8.02 -19.71
C LEU A 192 -10.31 -9.47 -19.41
N PHE A 193 -11.41 -9.73 -18.69
CA PHE A 193 -11.86 -11.09 -18.44
C PHE A 193 -12.31 -11.81 -19.70
N ARG A 194 -13.01 -11.13 -20.62
CA ARG A 194 -13.41 -11.73 -21.91
C ARG A 194 -12.21 -12.19 -22.76
N HIS A 195 -11.12 -11.42 -22.75
CA HIS A 195 -9.91 -11.73 -23.52
C HIS A 195 -8.93 -12.68 -22.80
N ASN A 196 -9.12 -12.94 -21.49
CA ASN A 196 -8.24 -13.78 -20.68
C ASN A 196 -9.07 -14.80 -19.87
N GLN A 197 -9.98 -15.51 -20.55
CA GLN A 197 -10.89 -16.46 -19.90
C GLN A 197 -10.12 -17.55 -19.13
N GLY A 198 -10.42 -17.67 -17.85
CA GLY A 198 -9.81 -18.68 -16.98
C GLY A 198 -8.33 -18.44 -16.62
N GLU A 199 -7.74 -17.28 -16.97
CA GLU A 199 -6.34 -16.99 -16.72
C GLU A 199 -6.11 -15.98 -15.57
N ILE A 200 -7.14 -15.20 -15.20
CA ILE A 200 -7.04 -14.15 -14.18
C ILE A 200 -7.28 -14.76 -12.80
N ALA A 201 -6.26 -14.69 -11.93
CA ALA A 201 -6.30 -15.15 -10.56
C ALA A 201 -7.03 -14.17 -9.64
N ALA A 202 -6.77 -12.89 -9.81
CA ALA A 202 -7.31 -11.86 -8.92
C ALA A 202 -7.34 -10.47 -9.55
N ILE A 203 -8.22 -9.63 -8.97
CA ILE A 203 -8.15 -8.16 -9.07
C ILE A 203 -7.56 -7.65 -7.75
N ILE A 204 -6.57 -6.75 -7.81
CA ILE A 204 -6.11 -5.98 -6.66
C ILE A 204 -6.45 -4.50 -6.85
N VAL A 205 -7.06 -3.89 -5.84
CA VAL A 205 -7.55 -2.49 -5.88
C VAL A 205 -7.34 -1.78 -4.55
N GLU A 206 -6.92 -0.51 -4.58
CA GLU A 206 -7.12 0.40 -3.45
C GLU A 206 -8.60 0.80 -3.43
N PRO A 207 -9.40 0.47 -2.40
CA PRO A 207 -10.84 0.78 -2.40
C PRO A 207 -11.16 2.28 -2.50
N VAL A 208 -10.28 3.10 -1.96
CA VAL A 208 -10.14 4.54 -2.25
C VAL A 208 -8.69 4.74 -2.66
N ALA A 209 -8.47 5.16 -3.88
CA ALA A 209 -7.13 5.28 -4.44
C ALA A 209 -6.41 6.51 -3.87
N GLY A 210 -5.59 6.31 -2.84
CA GLY A 210 -4.88 7.37 -2.13
C GLY A 210 -3.71 7.95 -2.93
N ASN A 211 -2.99 7.12 -3.66
CA ASN A 211 -1.73 7.50 -4.32
C ASN A 211 -1.89 8.36 -5.57
N MET A 212 -3.08 8.42 -6.17
CA MET A 212 -3.36 9.25 -7.35
C MET A 212 -4.26 10.46 -7.05
N GLY A 213 -4.34 10.89 -5.78
CA GLY A 213 -5.04 12.11 -5.38
C GLY A 213 -6.37 11.89 -4.65
N CYS A 214 -6.52 10.78 -3.93
CA CYS A 214 -7.72 10.44 -3.16
C CYS A 214 -8.96 10.30 -4.04
N VAL A 215 -8.89 9.40 -5.02
CA VAL A 215 -9.99 9.13 -5.96
C VAL A 215 -10.95 8.12 -5.34
N LEU A 216 -12.23 8.51 -5.28
CA LEU A 216 -13.31 7.66 -4.74
C LEU A 216 -13.80 6.65 -5.80
N PRO A 217 -14.29 5.47 -5.37
CA PRO A 217 -15.03 4.58 -6.25
C PRO A 217 -16.38 5.21 -6.61
N GLU A 218 -16.72 5.19 -7.90
CA GLU A 218 -17.95 5.75 -8.46
C GLU A 218 -18.84 4.64 -9.04
N ASN A 219 -20.13 4.92 -9.22
CA ASN A 219 -21.07 4.06 -9.95
C ASN A 219 -21.07 2.58 -9.48
N ASN A 220 -21.00 2.34 -8.18
CA ASN A 220 -20.89 0.99 -7.58
C ASN A 220 -19.67 0.19 -8.08
N PHE A 221 -18.56 0.86 -8.36
CA PHE A 221 -17.38 0.24 -8.93
C PHE A 221 -16.91 -0.99 -8.13
N LEU A 222 -16.79 -0.87 -6.80
CA LEU A 222 -16.33 -1.98 -5.95
C LEU A 222 -17.30 -3.16 -5.92
N GLN A 223 -18.61 -2.89 -5.91
CA GLN A 223 -19.65 -3.91 -6.00
C GLN A 223 -19.59 -4.63 -7.35
N ASN A 224 -19.38 -3.88 -8.43
CA ASN A 224 -19.21 -4.45 -9.76
C ASN A 224 -17.94 -5.28 -9.88
N LEU A 225 -16.81 -4.86 -9.27
CA LEU A 225 -15.60 -5.68 -9.19
C LEU A 225 -15.85 -7.01 -8.46
N ARG A 226 -16.59 -6.97 -7.34
CA ARG A 226 -16.95 -8.19 -6.62
C ARG A 226 -17.76 -9.13 -7.50
N LYS A 227 -18.79 -8.62 -8.17
CA LYS A 227 -19.62 -9.39 -9.10
C LYS A 227 -18.81 -10.03 -10.23
N VAL A 228 -17.95 -9.25 -10.88
CA VAL A 228 -17.11 -9.77 -11.97
C VAL A 228 -16.15 -10.86 -11.48
N CYS A 229 -15.56 -10.70 -10.29
CA CYS A 229 -14.74 -11.75 -9.68
C CYS A 229 -15.53 -13.03 -9.44
N ASP A 230 -16.73 -12.94 -8.87
CA ASP A 230 -17.61 -14.09 -8.59
C ASP A 230 -17.99 -14.82 -9.86
N GLU A 231 -18.39 -14.10 -10.91
CA GLU A 231 -18.81 -14.66 -12.19
C GLU A 231 -17.66 -15.39 -12.92
N ASN A 232 -16.40 -14.98 -12.69
CA ASN A 232 -15.23 -15.54 -13.35
C ASN A 232 -14.38 -16.45 -12.47
N GLY A 233 -14.75 -16.66 -11.20
CA GLY A 233 -13.99 -17.44 -10.22
C GLY A 233 -12.59 -16.87 -9.97
N ALA A 234 -12.47 -15.55 -10.01
CA ALA A 234 -11.27 -14.80 -9.62
C ALA A 234 -11.43 -14.25 -8.20
N LEU A 235 -10.33 -13.91 -7.54
CA LEU A 235 -10.37 -13.33 -6.19
C LEU A 235 -10.35 -11.80 -6.25
N LEU A 236 -11.08 -11.17 -5.33
CA LEU A 236 -11.01 -9.73 -5.10
C LEU A 236 -10.07 -9.46 -3.93
N ILE A 237 -9.02 -8.68 -4.17
CA ILE A 237 -8.04 -8.25 -3.14
C ILE A 237 -8.25 -6.76 -2.91
N PHE A 238 -8.61 -6.39 -1.66
CA PHE A 238 -8.60 -5.01 -1.24
C PHE A 238 -7.24 -4.66 -0.62
N ASP A 239 -6.54 -3.74 -1.25
CA ASP A 239 -5.37 -3.12 -0.64
C ASP A 239 -5.85 -2.00 0.31
N GLU A 240 -6.04 -2.37 1.56
CA GLU A 240 -6.43 -1.48 2.64
C GLU A 240 -5.22 -0.98 3.47
N VAL A 241 -4.03 -1.03 2.91
CA VAL A 241 -2.83 -0.45 3.56
C VAL A 241 -3.03 1.04 3.85
N MET A 242 -3.80 1.77 3.04
CA MET A 242 -4.15 3.17 3.28
C MET A 242 -5.50 3.33 3.99
N THR A 243 -6.49 2.55 3.64
CA THR A 243 -7.90 2.74 4.02
C THR A 243 -8.31 1.99 5.29
N GLY A 244 -7.65 0.88 5.60
CA GLY A 244 -7.92 0.06 6.78
C GLY A 244 -7.73 0.85 8.08
N PHE A 245 -8.66 0.73 9.00
CA PHE A 245 -8.71 1.48 10.27
C PHE A 245 -8.74 3.01 10.12
N ARG A 246 -8.79 3.51 8.88
CA ARG A 246 -8.86 4.95 8.57
C ARG A 246 -10.26 5.40 8.19
N LEU A 247 -10.90 4.71 7.25
CA LEU A 247 -12.23 5.11 6.75
C LEU A 247 -13.35 4.70 7.71
N ALA A 248 -13.22 3.54 8.31
CA ALA A 248 -14.03 2.99 9.38
C ALA A 248 -13.16 2.03 10.18
N PHE A 249 -13.66 1.49 11.29
CA PHE A 249 -12.94 0.48 12.06
C PHE A 249 -12.72 -0.79 11.24
N GLY A 250 -13.71 -1.25 10.50
CA GLY A 250 -13.63 -2.36 9.54
C GLY A 250 -13.15 -1.96 8.15
N GLY A 251 -12.58 -0.74 8.00
CA GLY A 251 -12.01 -0.26 6.75
C GLY A 251 -13.03 0.01 5.64
N ALA A 252 -12.59 -0.16 4.40
CA ALA A 252 -13.41 0.06 3.22
C ALA A 252 -14.48 -1.03 3.03
N GLN A 253 -14.23 -2.25 3.48
CA GLN A 253 -15.22 -3.32 3.44
C GLN A 253 -16.50 -2.93 4.19
N GLU A 254 -16.34 -2.34 5.39
CA GLU A 254 -17.46 -1.82 6.20
C GLU A 254 -18.13 -0.63 5.51
N LEU A 255 -17.34 0.36 5.11
CA LEU A 255 -17.87 1.61 4.54
C LEU A 255 -18.66 1.40 3.25
N PHE A 256 -18.18 0.54 2.35
CA PHE A 256 -18.80 0.30 1.04
C PHE A 256 -19.69 -0.95 0.99
N ASN A 257 -19.76 -1.70 2.08
CA ASN A 257 -20.48 -2.96 2.18
C ASN A 257 -20.10 -3.96 1.06
N VAL A 258 -18.80 -4.13 0.83
CA VAL A 258 -18.23 -5.07 -0.15
C VAL A 258 -17.22 -5.97 0.56
N LYS A 259 -17.39 -7.30 0.39
CA LYS A 259 -16.49 -8.30 0.94
C LYS A 259 -15.41 -8.66 -0.08
N ALA A 260 -14.17 -8.44 0.27
CA ALA A 260 -13.03 -8.96 -0.49
C ALA A 260 -12.67 -10.38 -0.02
N ASP A 261 -12.02 -11.17 -0.88
CA ASP A 261 -11.53 -12.49 -0.52
C ASP A 261 -10.23 -12.40 0.27
N ILE A 262 -9.41 -11.38 -0.04
CA ILE A 262 -8.15 -11.09 0.64
C ILE A 262 -8.08 -9.59 0.92
N VAL A 263 -7.59 -9.23 2.11
CA VAL A 263 -7.37 -7.83 2.49
C VAL A 263 -5.95 -7.65 2.98
N THR A 264 -5.28 -6.58 2.56
CA THR A 264 -3.96 -6.21 3.07
C THR A 264 -4.05 -4.95 3.92
N TYR A 265 -3.47 -4.97 5.10
CA TYR A 265 -3.43 -3.84 6.04
C TYR A 265 -2.01 -3.33 6.24
N GLY A 266 -1.89 -2.15 6.81
CA GLY A 266 -0.63 -1.51 7.18
C GLY A 266 -0.87 -0.08 7.67
N LYS A 267 0.18 0.73 7.71
CA LYS A 267 0.12 2.14 8.12
C LYS A 267 -0.52 2.38 9.48
N VAL A 268 -1.86 2.59 9.55
CA VAL A 268 -2.57 2.92 10.79
C VAL A 268 -2.45 1.82 11.84
N ILE A 269 -2.46 0.56 11.41
CA ILE A 269 -2.36 -0.58 12.32
C ILE A 269 -0.93 -0.83 12.84
N GLY A 270 0.11 -0.27 12.18
CA GLY A 270 1.49 -0.37 12.61
C GLY A 270 2.45 -0.86 11.54
#